data_dd7d86843c53b05f52117b20439d4737
#
_entry.id   dd7d86843c53b05f52117b20439d4737
#
_cell.length_a   1.000
_cell.length_b   1.000
_cell.length_c   1.000
_cell.angle_alpha   90.00
_cell.angle_beta   90.00
_cell.angle_gamma   90.00
#
_symmetry.space_group_name_H-M   'P 1'
#
loop_
_entity.id
_entity.type
_entity.pdbx_description
1 polymer ?
#
loop_
_entity_poly.entity_id
_entity_poly.type
_entity_poly.pdbx_seq_one_letter_code
_entity_poly.pdbx_strand_id
1 'polypeptide(L)'
;QPHRGDVAKMLVHRRGRRRGAAEALLAAAEQAGRDLGLTLLVLDTVTGGDAERLYARLGWTRVGSIPNYALMPDGTPCTTTYFYKDI
;
A
#
# COMPACT_ATOMS: atom_id res chain seq x y z
N GLN A 1 2.05 2.54 -16.42
CA GLN A 1 3.19 3.42 -16.65
C GLN A 1 4.48 2.69 -16.35
N PRO A 2 5.51 2.86 -17.14
CA PRO A 2 6.73 2.07 -16.95
C PRO A 2 7.56 2.46 -15.73
N HIS A 3 7.32 3.62 -15.13
CA HIS A 3 8.09 4.10 -13.98
C HIS A 3 7.39 3.86 -12.64
N ARG A 4 6.17 3.30 -12.66
CA ARG A 4 5.32 3.24 -11.48
C ARG A 4 4.84 1.83 -11.22
N GLY A 5 4.84 1.41 -9.96
CA GLY A 5 4.33 0.12 -9.55
C GLY A 5 3.27 0.22 -8.48
N ASP A 6 2.38 -0.76 -8.43
CA ASP A 6 1.31 -0.85 -7.44
C ASP A 6 1.57 -2.07 -6.55
N VAL A 7 1.71 -1.85 -5.25
CA VAL A 7 2.04 -2.94 -4.32
C VAL A 7 0.85 -3.42 -3.49
N ALA A 8 -0.32 -2.82 -3.67
CA ALA A 8 -1.47 -3.14 -2.83
C ALA A 8 -1.82 -4.62 -2.84
N LYS A 9 -1.85 -5.23 -4.00
CA LYS A 9 -2.22 -6.64 -4.11
C LYS A 9 -1.22 -7.57 -3.44
N MET A 10 0.04 -7.20 -3.45
CA MET A 10 1.07 -8.00 -2.79
C MET A 10 0.82 -8.08 -1.30
N LEU A 11 0.46 -6.95 -0.69
CA LEU A 11 0.24 -6.90 0.74
C LEU A 11 -0.98 -7.72 1.17
N VAL A 12 -2.04 -7.67 0.38
CA VAL A 12 -3.25 -8.42 0.68
C VAL A 12 -2.99 -9.91 0.77
N HIS A 13 -2.22 -10.44 -0.17
CA HIS A 13 -2.00 -11.88 -0.24
C HIS A 13 -0.99 -12.41 0.77
N ARG A 14 -0.26 -11.54 1.43
CA ARG A 14 0.83 -11.95 2.29
C ARG A 14 0.45 -12.10 3.75
N ARG A 15 -0.78 -11.87 4.09
CA ARG A 15 -1.21 -11.99 5.48
C ARG A 15 -0.32 -11.22 6.44
N GLY A 16 -0.04 -10.00 6.12
CA GLY A 16 0.86 -9.19 6.92
C GLY A 16 0.30 -8.83 8.28
N ARG A 17 -0.05 -9.80 9.08
CA ARG A 17 -0.64 -9.55 10.38
C ARG A 17 0.35 -8.98 11.36
N ARG A 18 1.58 -9.45 11.29
CA ARG A 18 2.62 -8.96 12.15
C ARG A 18 3.20 -7.70 11.55
N ARG A 19 3.34 -6.70 12.39
CA ARG A 19 3.89 -5.44 11.95
C ARG A 19 5.26 -5.60 11.30
N GLY A 20 6.13 -6.42 11.91
CA GLY A 20 7.44 -6.65 11.35
C GLY A 20 7.39 -7.30 9.98
N ALA A 21 6.42 -8.20 9.75
CA ALA A 21 6.27 -8.83 8.45
C ALA A 21 5.84 -7.83 7.40
N ALA A 22 4.93 -6.91 7.74
CA ALA A 22 4.49 -5.88 6.80
C ALA A 22 5.63 -4.95 6.44
N GLU A 23 6.44 -4.56 7.42
CA GLU A 23 7.59 -3.70 7.16
C GLU A 23 8.58 -4.39 6.23
N ALA A 24 8.83 -5.68 6.46
CA ALA A 24 9.74 -6.44 5.61
C ALA A 24 9.21 -6.56 4.18
N LEU A 25 7.90 -6.78 4.03
CA LEU A 25 7.28 -6.87 2.72
C LEU A 25 7.39 -5.55 1.96
N LEU A 26 7.17 -4.43 2.65
CA LEU A 26 7.28 -3.12 2.02
C LEU A 26 8.72 -2.83 1.61
N ALA A 27 9.69 -3.19 2.46
CA ALA A 27 11.09 -3.01 2.11
C ALA A 27 11.47 -3.86 0.89
N ALA A 28 10.98 -5.09 0.84
CA ALA A 28 11.23 -5.97 -0.30
C ALA A 28 10.59 -5.42 -1.57
N ALA A 29 9.38 -4.88 -1.47
CA ALA A 29 8.71 -4.28 -2.61
C ALA A 29 9.47 -3.07 -3.14
N GLU A 30 10.00 -2.24 -2.24
CA GLU A 30 10.80 -1.09 -2.65
C GLU A 30 12.06 -1.53 -3.37
N GLN A 31 12.74 -2.53 -2.84
CA GLN A 31 13.96 -3.02 -3.48
C GLN A 31 13.66 -3.65 -4.84
N ALA A 32 12.60 -4.45 -4.92
CA ALA A 32 12.18 -5.04 -6.19
C ALA A 32 11.84 -3.97 -7.20
N GLY A 33 11.16 -2.91 -6.75
CA GLY A 33 10.84 -1.79 -7.62
C GLY A 33 12.08 -1.12 -8.17
N ARG A 34 13.07 -0.87 -7.31
CA ARG A 34 14.33 -0.27 -7.76
C ARG A 34 15.04 -1.17 -8.76
N ASP A 35 15.04 -2.46 -8.50
CA ASP A 35 15.70 -3.42 -9.41
C ASP A 35 15.04 -3.44 -10.78
N LEU A 36 13.74 -3.15 -10.85
CA LEU A 36 13.00 -3.06 -12.10
C LEU A 36 13.07 -1.68 -12.75
N GLY A 37 13.79 -0.76 -12.13
CA GLY A 37 13.90 0.60 -12.66
C GLY A 37 12.73 1.51 -12.33
N LEU A 38 11.88 1.11 -11.39
CA LEU A 38 10.76 1.97 -10.99
C LEU A 38 11.25 3.08 -10.07
N THR A 39 10.59 4.23 -10.16
CA THR A 39 10.92 5.38 -9.32
C THR A 39 9.80 5.78 -8.40
N LEU A 40 8.62 5.18 -8.56
CA LEU A 40 7.46 5.53 -7.77
C LEU A 40 6.65 4.27 -7.47
N LEU A 41 6.26 4.10 -6.22
CA LEU A 41 5.34 3.04 -5.82
C LEU A 41 4.06 3.67 -5.28
N VAL A 42 2.94 3.00 -5.55
CA VAL A 42 1.61 3.43 -5.10
C VAL A 42 0.96 2.25 -4.40
N LEU A 43 0.23 2.53 -3.34
CA LEU A 43 -0.59 1.50 -2.70
C LEU A 43 -1.90 2.12 -2.22
N ASP A 44 -2.88 1.26 -2.02
CA ASP A 44 -4.14 1.68 -1.42
C ASP A 44 -4.52 0.72 -0.30
N THR A 45 -5.26 1.23 0.66
CA THR A 45 -5.66 0.46 1.83
C THR A 45 -7.03 0.96 2.32
N VAL A 46 -7.71 0.12 3.07
CA VAL A 46 -8.97 0.52 3.70
C VAL A 46 -8.67 1.63 4.70
N THR A 47 -9.49 2.68 4.64
CA THR A 47 -9.30 3.85 5.48
C THR A 47 -9.53 3.53 6.96
N GLY A 48 -8.71 4.13 7.81
CA GLY A 48 -8.90 4.05 9.26
C GLY A 48 -8.24 2.90 9.97
N GLY A 49 -7.49 2.07 9.25
CA GLY A 49 -6.80 0.94 9.88
C GLY A 49 -5.42 1.32 10.38
N ASP A 50 -4.81 0.37 11.09
CA ASP A 50 -3.44 0.54 11.59
C ASP A 50 -2.44 0.65 10.43
N ALA A 51 -2.79 0.12 9.28
CA ALA A 51 -1.91 0.17 8.12
C ALA A 51 -1.58 1.60 7.70
N GLU A 52 -2.53 2.52 7.84
CA GLU A 52 -2.28 3.91 7.47
C GLU A 52 -1.15 4.51 8.33
N ARG A 53 -1.17 4.20 9.62
CA ARG A 53 -0.11 4.68 10.52
C ARG A 53 1.23 4.08 10.17
N LEU A 54 1.23 2.80 9.83
CA LEU A 54 2.44 2.11 9.45
C LEU A 54 3.06 2.75 8.21
N TYR A 55 2.25 2.99 7.18
CA TYR A 55 2.77 3.57 5.94
C TYR A 55 3.35 4.95 6.18
N ALA A 56 2.64 5.78 6.94
CA ALA A 56 3.14 7.12 7.26
C ALA A 56 4.49 7.04 7.98
N ARG A 57 4.62 6.12 8.93
CA ARG A 57 5.87 5.97 9.68
C ARG A 57 7.00 5.47 8.80
N LEU A 58 6.70 4.70 7.77
CA LEU A 58 7.71 4.16 6.87
C LEU A 58 8.03 5.09 5.71
N GLY A 59 7.53 6.32 5.76
CA GLY A 59 7.91 7.33 4.78
C GLY A 59 6.98 7.45 3.57
N TRP A 60 5.82 6.80 3.61
CA TRP A 60 4.83 6.93 2.55
C TRP A 60 4.01 8.19 2.75
N THR A 61 3.63 8.83 1.66
CA THR A 61 2.83 10.05 1.68
C THR A 61 1.37 9.73 1.37
N ARG A 62 0.49 10.20 2.24
CA ARG A 62 -0.94 10.04 2.04
C ARG A 62 -1.43 11.01 0.97
N VAL A 63 -2.11 10.46 -0.04
CA VAL A 63 -2.69 11.29 -1.10
C VAL A 63 -4.09 11.75 -0.73
N GLY A 64 -4.94 10.82 -0.33
CA GLY A 64 -6.32 11.11 -0.01
C GLY A 64 -7.16 9.85 -0.01
N SER A 65 -8.45 10.02 0.23
CA SER A 65 -9.38 8.89 0.35
C SER A 65 -10.51 9.03 -0.68
N ILE A 66 -10.98 7.86 -1.14
CA ILE A 66 -12.08 7.79 -2.08
C ILE A 66 -13.19 6.96 -1.42
N PRO A 67 -14.36 7.56 -1.16
CA PRO A 67 -15.46 6.81 -0.55
C PRO A 67 -16.05 5.81 -1.52
N ASN A 68 -16.52 4.69 -1.00
CA ASN A 68 -17.19 3.65 -1.80
C ASN A 68 -16.33 3.11 -2.93
N TYR A 69 -15.02 3.12 -2.74
CA TYR A 69 -14.08 2.76 -3.80
C TYR A 69 -13.94 1.26 -3.99
N ALA A 70 -14.04 0.51 -2.91
CA ALA A 70 -13.83 -0.93 -2.94
C ALA A 70 -14.93 -1.62 -2.15
N LEU A 71 -15.01 -2.93 -2.27
CA LEU A 71 -15.99 -3.73 -1.53
C LEU A 71 -15.27 -4.58 -0.49
N MET A 72 -15.87 -4.64 0.70
CA MET A 72 -15.45 -5.60 1.71
C MET A 72 -15.85 -7.00 1.27
N PRO A 73 -15.32 -8.05 1.90
CA PRO A 73 -15.70 -9.43 1.53
C PRO A 73 -17.19 -9.70 1.59
N ASP A 74 -17.92 -8.98 2.43
CA ASP A 74 -19.38 -9.13 2.55
C ASP A 74 -20.17 -8.29 1.55
N GLY A 75 -19.47 -7.57 0.67
CA GLY A 75 -20.09 -6.76 -0.37
C GLY A 75 -20.40 -5.33 0.02
N THR A 76 -20.14 -4.92 1.26
CA THR A 76 -20.38 -3.54 1.65
C THR A 76 -19.28 -2.63 1.11
N PRO A 77 -19.63 -1.43 0.63
CA PRO A 77 -18.61 -0.49 0.15
C PRO A 77 -17.74 0.00 1.28
N CYS A 78 -16.49 0.28 0.97
CA CYS A 78 -15.57 0.87 1.93
C CYS A 78 -14.76 1.98 1.29
N THR A 79 -14.28 2.90 2.14
CA THR A 79 -13.44 4.00 1.72
C THR A 79 -12.00 3.52 1.64
N THR A 80 -11.31 3.92 0.59
CA THR A 80 -9.93 3.53 0.35
C THR A 80 -9.03 4.77 0.40
N THR A 81 -7.88 4.62 1.04
CA THR A 81 -6.88 5.69 1.11
C THR A 81 -5.67 5.30 0.27
N TYR A 82 -5.20 6.24 -0.53
CA TYR A 82 -4.02 6.03 -1.39
C TYR A 82 -2.79 6.67 -0.78
N PHE A 83 -1.67 5.97 -0.95
CA PHE A 83 -0.35 6.43 -0.53
C PHE A 83 0.62 6.25 -1.68
N TYR A 84 1.70 7.04 -1.67
CA TYR A 84 2.78 6.87 -2.63
C TYR A 84 4.13 7.03 -1.94
N LYS A 85 5.15 6.54 -2.59
CA LYS A 85 6.52 6.72 -2.13
C LYS A 85 7.47 6.76 -3.32
N ASP A 86 8.33 7.78 -3.33
CA ASP A 86 9.40 7.85 -4.31
C ASP A 86 10.50 6.88 -3.90
N ILE A 87 10.97 6.11 -4.81
CA ILE A 87 12.01 5.14 -4.55
C ILE A 87 13.15 5.32 -5.56
#